data_3d1db187268fcaab872164e87acab193
#
_entry.id   3d1db187268fcaab872164e87acab193
#
_cell.length_a   1.000
_cell.length_b   1.000
_cell.length_c   1.000
_cell.angle_alpha   90.00
_cell.angle_beta   90.00
_cell.angle_gamma   90.00
#
_symmetry.space_group_name_H-M   'P 1'
#
loop_
_entity.id
_entity.type
_entity.pdbx_description
1 polymer ?
#
loop_
_entity_poly.entity_id
_entity_poly.type
_entity_poly.pdbx_seq_one_letter_code
_entity_poly.pdbx_strand_id
1 'polypeptide(L)'
;MNYVRNDRILLIKGGTGLGKSTIYTNLLTTENEWIDDKIIALPTNKAKRYIFEEIMKKRTKDIKNKFMMTPDFENLSSDVYKDVSKLQSIGAYEQLKRYIEEYVNQYAGDKNRAKNVLLLNNYLMQNEAVKDFPNAIVTTHTRALYLTDKVYNTHNIIYDEDILNEAIKIIEVPIKNIEKTLPNLKESKEIIQKKLEVAQQSKYREIIPVE
;
A
#
# COMPACT_ATOMS: atom_id res chain seq x y z
N MET A 1 -24.79 -18.37 3.41
CA MET A 1 -24.02 -17.27 2.81
C MET A 1 -24.98 -16.13 2.53
N ASN A 2 -24.95 -15.07 3.31
CA ASN A 2 -25.80 -13.91 3.04
C ASN A 2 -25.11 -13.00 2.04
N TYR A 3 -25.66 -12.91 0.87
CA TYR A 3 -25.22 -12.04 -0.21
C TYR A 3 -25.81 -10.65 0.05
N VAL A 4 -25.00 -9.68 0.43
CA VAL A 4 -25.39 -8.27 0.37
C VAL A 4 -24.76 -7.70 -0.90
N ARG A 5 -25.52 -7.67 -1.97
CA ARG A 5 -25.16 -7.03 -3.22
C ARG A 5 -25.55 -5.55 -3.15
N ASN A 6 -24.77 -4.75 -2.45
CA ASN A 6 -24.64 -3.35 -2.78
C ASN A 6 -23.54 -3.26 -3.83
N ASP A 7 -23.85 -2.89 -4.99
CA ASP A 7 -23.21 -2.91 -6.31
C ASP A 7 -21.67 -2.97 -6.43
N ARG A 8 -20.86 -2.99 -5.36
CA ARG A 8 -19.39 -2.94 -5.44
C ARG A 8 -18.62 -3.68 -4.36
N ILE A 9 -19.22 -4.18 -3.29
CA ILE A 9 -18.47 -4.82 -2.19
C ILE A 9 -19.05 -6.18 -1.85
N LEU A 10 -18.23 -7.24 -1.99
CA LEU A 10 -18.52 -8.58 -1.51
C LEU A 10 -17.69 -8.87 -0.27
N LEU A 11 -18.33 -9.04 0.89
CA LEU A 11 -17.68 -9.46 2.12
C LEU A 11 -17.82 -10.96 2.32
N ILE A 12 -16.70 -11.67 2.29
CA ILE A 12 -16.64 -13.11 2.56
C ILE A 12 -16.10 -13.31 3.98
N LYS A 13 -16.97 -13.63 4.93
CA LYS A 13 -16.56 -14.00 6.29
C LYS A 13 -16.16 -15.46 6.36
N GLY A 14 -14.95 -15.71 6.85
CA GLY A 14 -14.45 -17.07 7.08
C GLY A 14 -13.37 -17.05 8.15
N GLY A 15 -13.35 -18.05 9.01
CA GLY A 15 -12.32 -18.21 10.05
C GLY A 15 -10.93 -18.40 9.46
N THR A 16 -9.92 -18.23 10.30
CA THR A 16 -8.52 -18.53 9.96
C THR A 16 -8.38 -20.00 9.60
N GLY A 17 -7.61 -20.33 8.57
CA GLY A 17 -7.37 -21.71 8.15
C GLY A 17 -8.43 -22.33 7.23
N LEU A 18 -9.50 -21.63 6.88
CA LEU A 18 -10.52 -22.12 5.92
C LEU A 18 -10.07 -22.13 4.46
N GLY A 19 -8.80 -21.89 4.17
CA GLY A 19 -8.24 -21.95 2.82
C GLY A 19 -8.68 -20.82 1.89
N LYS A 20 -9.07 -19.66 2.42
CA LYS A 20 -9.46 -18.49 1.62
C LYS A 20 -8.42 -18.15 0.54
N SER A 21 -7.15 -18.03 0.95
CA SER A 21 -6.05 -17.74 0.03
C SER A 21 -5.86 -18.83 -1.03
N THR A 22 -6.12 -20.10 -0.68
CA THR A 22 -6.09 -21.22 -1.61
C THR A 22 -7.21 -21.11 -2.64
N ILE A 23 -8.42 -20.68 -2.22
CA ILE A 23 -9.57 -20.55 -3.11
C ILE A 23 -9.28 -19.50 -4.19
N TYR A 24 -8.94 -18.27 -3.81
CA TYR A 24 -8.69 -17.25 -4.83
C TYR A 24 -7.43 -17.53 -5.65
N THR A 25 -6.38 -18.12 -5.07
CA THR A 25 -5.20 -18.55 -5.83
C THR A 25 -5.58 -19.62 -6.85
N ASN A 26 -6.43 -20.59 -6.50
CA ASN A 26 -6.91 -21.58 -7.46
C ASN A 26 -7.76 -20.94 -8.54
N LEU A 27 -8.71 -20.07 -8.22
CA LEU A 27 -9.54 -19.37 -9.21
C LEU A 27 -8.65 -18.61 -10.21
N LEU A 28 -7.68 -17.84 -9.73
CA LEU A 28 -6.72 -17.14 -10.58
C LEU A 28 -5.83 -18.09 -11.40
N THR A 29 -5.67 -19.34 -11.00
CA THR A 29 -4.81 -20.31 -11.70
C THR A 29 -5.58 -21.25 -12.62
N THR A 30 -6.87 -21.41 -12.45
CA THR A 30 -7.70 -22.34 -13.26
C THR A 30 -8.61 -21.61 -14.24
N GLU A 31 -9.15 -20.45 -13.88
CA GLU A 31 -10.13 -19.71 -14.64
C GLU A 31 -9.50 -18.52 -15.37
N ASN A 32 -9.37 -18.58 -16.69
CA ASN A 32 -8.78 -17.49 -17.48
C ASN A 32 -9.55 -16.17 -17.39
N GLU A 33 -10.87 -16.25 -17.30
CA GLU A 33 -11.75 -15.07 -17.19
C GLU A 33 -11.61 -14.33 -15.86
N TRP A 34 -11.05 -14.99 -14.84
CA TRP A 34 -10.81 -14.40 -13.52
C TRP A 34 -9.51 -13.61 -13.40
N ILE A 35 -8.67 -13.61 -14.43
CA ILE A 35 -7.35 -12.98 -14.37
C ILE A 35 -7.44 -11.50 -14.72
N ASP A 36 -8.36 -11.16 -15.63
CA ASP A 36 -8.45 -9.81 -16.14
C ASP A 36 -9.05 -8.89 -15.05
N ASP A 37 -8.55 -7.67 -14.95
CA ASP A 37 -9.05 -6.62 -14.05
C ASP A 37 -9.10 -6.96 -12.54
N LYS A 38 -8.16 -7.71 -12.01
CA LYS A 38 -8.14 -8.04 -10.57
C LYS A 38 -6.97 -7.41 -9.83
N ILE A 39 -7.24 -6.87 -8.65
CA ILE A 39 -6.21 -6.50 -7.68
C ILE A 39 -6.34 -7.43 -6.48
N ILE A 40 -5.22 -8.07 -6.11
CA ILE A 40 -5.13 -8.91 -4.92
C ILE A 40 -4.29 -8.16 -3.90
N ALA A 41 -4.93 -7.64 -2.89
CA ALA A 41 -4.30 -6.90 -1.82
C ALA A 41 -4.06 -7.80 -0.59
N LEU A 42 -2.82 -7.86 -0.14
CA LEU A 42 -2.35 -8.75 0.91
C LEU A 42 -1.77 -7.95 2.08
N PRO A 43 -1.78 -8.48 3.31
CA PRO A 43 -1.40 -7.71 4.49
C PRO A 43 0.09 -7.33 4.52
N THR A 44 0.97 -8.14 3.92
CA THR A 44 2.42 -7.91 3.99
C THR A 44 3.13 -8.17 2.66
N ASN A 45 4.32 -7.59 2.49
CA ASN A 45 5.18 -7.88 1.34
C ASN A 45 5.58 -9.36 1.26
N LYS A 46 5.74 -10.03 2.40
CA LYS A 46 6.03 -11.47 2.45
C LYS A 46 4.86 -12.30 1.91
N ALA A 47 3.63 -11.99 2.34
CA ALA A 47 2.43 -12.65 1.83
C ALA A 47 2.23 -12.36 0.33
N LYS A 48 2.45 -11.13 -0.10
CA LYS A 48 2.40 -10.69 -1.50
C LYS A 48 3.33 -11.55 -2.38
N ARG A 49 4.60 -11.67 -2.00
CA ARG A 49 5.58 -12.49 -2.75
C ARG A 49 5.20 -13.96 -2.76
N TYR A 50 4.83 -14.51 -1.61
CA TYR A 50 4.42 -15.90 -1.52
C TYR A 50 3.27 -16.23 -2.47
N ILE A 51 2.21 -15.42 -2.45
CA ILE A 51 1.04 -15.63 -3.33
C ILE A 51 1.43 -15.45 -4.81
N PHE A 52 2.22 -14.44 -5.14
CA PHE A 52 2.69 -14.23 -6.51
C PHE A 52 3.52 -15.43 -7.02
N GLU A 53 4.43 -15.96 -6.20
CA GLU A 53 5.22 -17.15 -6.54
C GLU A 53 4.34 -18.39 -6.72
N GLU A 54 3.35 -18.60 -5.86
CA GLU A 54 2.41 -19.72 -5.99
C GLU A 54 1.59 -19.64 -7.28
N ILE A 55 1.15 -18.44 -7.66
CA ILE A 55 0.50 -18.21 -8.95
C ILE A 55 1.46 -18.54 -10.09
N MET A 56 2.70 -18.03 -10.03
CA MET A 56 3.69 -18.25 -11.08
C MET A 56 4.11 -19.71 -11.25
N LYS A 57 4.13 -20.49 -10.17
CA LYS A 57 4.41 -21.94 -10.22
C LYS A 57 3.31 -22.73 -10.93
N LYS A 58 2.06 -22.36 -10.71
CA LYS A 58 0.89 -23.10 -11.19
C LYS A 58 0.48 -22.73 -12.62
N ARG A 59 0.94 -21.61 -13.17
CA ARG A 59 0.52 -21.07 -14.45
C ARG A 59 1.43 -21.47 -15.62
N THR A 60 0.82 -21.66 -16.79
CA THR A 60 1.54 -21.79 -18.05
C THR A 60 2.22 -20.47 -18.44
N LYS A 61 3.21 -20.55 -19.36
CA LYS A 61 4.01 -19.38 -19.74
C LYS A 61 3.16 -18.24 -20.31
N ASP A 62 2.13 -18.54 -21.06
CA ASP A 62 1.26 -17.55 -21.73
C ASP A 62 0.42 -16.74 -20.76
N ILE A 63 0.12 -17.29 -19.59
CA ILE A 63 -0.72 -16.65 -18.59
C ILE A 63 0.13 -15.88 -17.55
N LYS A 64 1.42 -16.20 -17.42
CA LYS A 64 2.32 -15.48 -16.48
C LYS A 64 2.40 -13.99 -16.78
N ASN A 65 2.35 -13.60 -18.04
CA ASN A 65 2.37 -12.20 -18.46
C ASN A 65 1.11 -11.41 -18.08
N LYS A 66 0.05 -12.10 -17.64
CA LYS A 66 -1.18 -11.49 -17.13
C LYS A 66 -1.15 -11.16 -15.64
N PHE A 67 -0.02 -11.33 -14.99
CA PHE A 67 0.16 -10.99 -13.57
C PHE A 67 1.32 -10.04 -13.38
N MET A 68 1.11 -9.01 -12.58
CA MET A 68 2.15 -8.10 -12.15
C MET A 68 2.13 -7.95 -10.63
N MET A 69 3.29 -7.89 -10.01
CA MET A 69 3.42 -7.59 -8.59
C MET A 69 3.91 -6.14 -8.42
N THR A 70 3.28 -5.40 -7.51
CA THR A 70 3.79 -4.08 -7.17
C THR A 70 5.20 -4.19 -6.58
N PRO A 71 6.13 -3.30 -6.95
CA PRO A 71 7.50 -3.37 -6.48
C PRO A 71 7.58 -3.15 -4.95
N ASP A 72 8.64 -3.67 -4.36
CA ASP A 72 9.04 -3.41 -2.98
C ASP A 72 10.55 -3.16 -2.88
N PHE A 73 11.01 -2.82 -1.68
CA PHE A 73 12.41 -2.50 -1.43
C PHE A 73 13.14 -3.68 -0.79
N GLU A 74 13.78 -4.48 -1.63
CA GLU A 74 14.63 -5.57 -1.17
C GLU A 74 16.12 -5.26 -1.39
N ASN A 75 16.94 -5.75 -0.49
CA ASN A 75 18.40 -5.72 -0.64
C ASN A 75 19.05 -4.33 -0.77
N LEU A 76 18.32 -3.27 -0.41
CA LEU A 76 18.91 -1.94 -0.25
C LEU A 76 19.86 -1.90 0.95
N SER A 77 20.82 -0.99 0.95
CA SER A 77 21.60 -0.70 2.14
C SER A 77 20.70 -0.15 3.26
N SER A 78 21.07 -0.38 4.52
CA SER A 78 20.23 -0.07 5.68
C SER A 78 19.87 1.41 5.81
N ASP A 79 20.75 2.31 5.40
CA ASP A 79 20.53 3.74 5.36
C ASP A 79 19.42 4.12 4.38
N VAL A 80 19.55 3.69 3.12
CA VAL A 80 18.57 3.95 2.06
C VAL A 80 17.23 3.26 2.37
N TYR A 81 17.28 2.01 2.85
CA TYR A 81 16.07 1.27 3.21
C TYR A 81 15.25 2.00 4.29
N LYS A 82 15.92 2.56 5.29
CA LYS A 82 15.26 3.33 6.36
C LYS A 82 14.47 4.52 5.82
N ASP A 83 15.05 5.28 4.90
CA ASP A 83 14.42 6.47 4.32
C ASP A 83 13.23 6.09 3.43
N VAL A 84 13.41 5.16 2.51
CA VAL A 84 12.33 4.74 1.60
C VAL A 84 11.20 4.03 2.36
N SER A 85 11.50 3.20 3.35
CA SER A 85 10.49 2.50 4.15
C SER A 85 9.66 3.46 5.02
N LYS A 86 10.29 4.51 5.55
CA LYS A 86 9.58 5.56 6.29
C LYS A 86 8.57 6.29 5.39
N LEU A 87 9.00 6.74 4.21
CA LEU A 87 8.11 7.41 3.26
C LEU A 87 6.97 6.49 2.79
N GLN A 88 7.27 5.22 2.54
CA GLN A 88 6.28 4.23 2.14
C GLN A 88 5.26 3.98 3.26
N SER A 89 5.70 3.87 4.52
CA SER A 89 4.83 3.56 5.65
C SER A 89 3.79 4.64 5.95
N ILE A 90 4.09 5.89 5.63
CA ILE A 90 3.16 7.02 5.78
C ILE A 90 2.38 7.33 4.50
N GLY A 91 2.53 6.52 3.43
CA GLY A 91 1.86 6.73 2.15
C GLY A 91 2.37 7.92 1.34
N ALA A 92 3.54 8.48 1.67
CA ALA A 92 4.13 9.65 1.00
C ALA A 92 4.78 9.28 -0.35
N TYR A 93 4.01 8.70 -1.27
CA TYR A 93 4.54 8.13 -2.53
C TYR A 93 5.11 9.17 -3.49
N GLU A 94 4.61 10.40 -3.50
CA GLU A 94 5.19 11.48 -4.32
C GLU A 94 6.56 11.91 -3.78
N GLN A 95 6.70 12.03 -2.46
CA GLN A 95 7.99 12.31 -1.83
C GLN A 95 8.96 11.14 -2.01
N LEU A 96 8.45 9.90 -1.91
CA LEU A 96 9.23 8.70 -2.17
C LEU A 96 9.79 8.69 -3.61
N LYS A 97 8.95 9.02 -4.60
CA LYS A 97 9.37 9.11 -6.00
C LYS A 97 10.49 10.14 -6.17
N ARG A 98 10.30 11.36 -5.65
CA ARG A 98 11.33 12.42 -5.70
C ARG A 98 12.63 12.00 -5.03
N TYR A 99 12.56 11.44 -3.83
CA TYR A 99 13.75 10.94 -3.13
C TYR A 99 14.53 9.93 -3.98
N ILE A 100 13.83 8.99 -4.62
CA ILE A 100 14.46 7.97 -5.47
C ILE A 100 15.10 8.62 -6.70
N GLU A 101 14.41 9.53 -7.38
CA GLU A 101 14.92 10.24 -8.56
C GLU A 101 16.17 11.06 -8.20
N GLU A 102 16.15 11.78 -7.09
CA GLU A 102 17.30 12.54 -6.57
C GLU A 102 18.47 11.63 -6.24
N TYR A 103 18.21 10.51 -5.54
CA TYR A 103 19.25 9.54 -5.19
C TYR A 103 19.90 8.93 -6.43
N VAL A 104 19.10 8.48 -7.39
CA VAL A 104 19.60 7.89 -8.65
C VAL A 104 20.44 8.90 -9.42
N ASN A 105 19.99 10.15 -9.53
CA ASN A 105 20.74 11.20 -10.23
C ASN A 105 22.04 11.55 -9.49
N GLN A 106 22.01 11.69 -8.18
CA GLN A 106 23.17 12.08 -7.38
C GLN A 106 24.28 11.01 -7.42
N TYR A 107 23.90 9.74 -7.39
CA TYR A 107 24.86 8.62 -7.33
C TYR A 107 25.02 7.85 -8.64
N ALA A 108 24.55 8.42 -9.76
CA ALA A 108 24.81 7.87 -11.09
C ALA A 108 26.32 7.77 -11.34
N GLY A 109 26.83 6.55 -11.48
CA GLY A 109 28.28 6.29 -11.69
C GLY A 109 29.09 6.05 -10.42
N ASP A 110 28.54 6.20 -9.22
CA ASP A 110 29.23 5.79 -7.99
C ASP A 110 29.20 4.26 -7.84
N LYS A 111 30.38 3.64 -7.95
CA LYS A 111 30.54 2.18 -7.87
C LYS A 111 30.09 1.60 -6.52
N ASN A 112 30.23 2.35 -5.42
CA ASN A 112 29.83 1.89 -4.08
C ASN A 112 28.31 1.91 -3.90
N ARG A 113 27.61 2.77 -4.65
CA ARG A 113 26.16 2.94 -4.60
C ARG A 113 25.44 2.28 -5.79
N ALA A 114 26.17 1.72 -6.74
CA ALA A 114 25.63 1.16 -7.98
C ALA A 114 24.47 0.15 -7.75
N LYS A 115 24.58 -0.69 -6.72
CA LYS A 115 23.52 -1.63 -6.36
C LYS A 115 22.24 -0.92 -5.95
N ASN A 116 22.31 0.08 -5.07
CA ASN A 116 21.13 0.84 -4.64
C ASN A 116 20.52 1.61 -5.81
N VAL A 117 21.34 2.26 -6.62
CA VAL A 117 20.91 2.98 -7.83
C VAL A 117 20.13 2.06 -8.76
N LEU A 118 20.64 0.87 -9.04
CA LEU A 118 19.98 -0.12 -9.89
C LEU A 118 18.62 -0.56 -9.29
N LEU A 119 18.59 -0.90 -8.00
CA LEU A 119 17.38 -1.37 -7.33
C LEU A 119 16.31 -0.29 -7.28
N LEU A 120 16.67 0.95 -6.97
CA LEU A 120 15.75 2.08 -6.93
C LEU A 120 15.23 2.44 -8.32
N ASN A 121 16.07 2.40 -9.34
CA ASN A 121 15.65 2.64 -10.72
C ASN A 121 14.66 1.55 -11.20
N ASN A 122 14.94 0.29 -10.89
CA ASN A 122 14.02 -0.82 -11.18
C ASN A 122 12.68 -0.64 -10.47
N TYR A 123 12.68 -0.15 -9.22
CA TYR A 123 11.46 0.17 -8.49
C TYR A 123 10.63 1.22 -9.24
N LEU A 124 11.23 2.30 -9.71
CA LEU A 124 10.51 3.33 -10.47
C LEU A 124 9.91 2.77 -11.76
N MET A 125 10.70 2.01 -12.53
CA MET A 125 10.23 1.41 -13.79
C MET A 125 9.05 0.47 -13.56
N GLN A 126 9.13 -0.41 -12.56
CA GLN A 126 8.05 -1.33 -12.23
C GLN A 126 6.82 -0.60 -11.70
N ASN A 127 7.02 0.46 -10.91
CA ASN A 127 5.93 1.26 -10.39
C ASN A 127 5.15 1.99 -11.49
N GLU A 128 5.83 2.49 -12.52
CA GLU A 128 5.16 3.07 -13.68
C GLU A 128 4.41 2.00 -14.50
N ALA A 129 5.01 0.82 -14.70
CA ALA A 129 4.38 -0.27 -15.43
C ALA A 129 3.06 -0.75 -14.78
N VAL A 130 2.97 -0.71 -13.44
CA VAL A 130 1.74 -1.08 -12.71
C VAL A 130 0.57 -0.15 -13.00
N LYS A 131 0.82 1.15 -13.25
CA LYS A 131 -0.24 2.16 -13.44
C LYS A 131 -1.15 1.90 -14.63
N ASP A 132 -0.62 1.28 -15.65
CA ASP A 132 -1.32 1.00 -16.90
C ASP A 132 -1.50 -0.51 -17.16
N PHE A 133 -1.23 -1.33 -16.15
CA PHE A 133 -1.32 -2.78 -16.32
C PHE A 133 -2.80 -3.23 -16.36
N PRO A 134 -3.25 -3.87 -17.44
CA PRO A 134 -4.67 -4.14 -17.64
C PRO A 134 -5.19 -5.42 -16.97
N ASN A 135 -4.27 -6.25 -16.47
CA ASN A 135 -4.61 -7.57 -15.92
C ASN A 135 -4.37 -7.62 -14.40
N ALA A 136 -4.20 -8.81 -13.85
CA ALA A 136 -4.13 -8.99 -12.40
C ALA A 136 -2.90 -8.35 -11.75
N ILE A 137 -3.11 -7.57 -10.70
CA ILE A 137 -2.08 -6.92 -9.90
C ILE A 137 -2.06 -7.54 -8.50
N VAL A 138 -0.90 -8.01 -8.05
CA VAL A 138 -0.70 -8.46 -6.66
C VAL A 138 0.02 -7.37 -5.88
N THR A 139 -0.58 -6.93 -4.79
CA THR A 139 -0.10 -5.77 -4.03
C THR A 139 -0.26 -5.96 -2.52
N THR A 140 0.14 -4.98 -1.72
CA THR A 140 -0.16 -4.93 -0.28
C THR A 140 -1.40 -4.08 0.01
N HIS A 141 -2.03 -4.27 1.18
CA HIS A 141 -3.16 -3.44 1.64
C HIS A 141 -2.81 -1.96 1.59
N THR A 142 -1.70 -1.58 2.24
CA THR A 142 -1.24 -0.18 2.24
C THR A 142 -1.04 0.35 0.81
N ARG A 143 -0.41 -0.42 -0.06
CA ARG A 143 -0.18 0.02 -1.45
C ARG A 143 -1.47 0.10 -2.25
N ALA A 144 -2.41 -0.81 -2.02
CA ALA A 144 -3.72 -0.77 -2.67
C ALA A 144 -4.43 0.56 -2.42
N LEU A 145 -4.39 1.10 -1.19
CA LEU A 145 -5.03 2.38 -0.85
C LEU A 145 -4.47 3.60 -1.62
N TYR A 146 -3.30 3.47 -2.24
CA TYR A 146 -2.62 4.55 -2.98
C TYR A 146 -2.45 4.25 -4.48
N LEU A 147 -3.22 3.30 -5.02
CA LEU A 147 -3.30 3.10 -6.46
C LEU A 147 -4.06 4.27 -7.11
N THR A 148 -3.82 4.48 -8.40
CA THR A 148 -4.46 5.56 -9.12
C THR A 148 -5.96 5.31 -9.34
N ASP A 149 -6.76 6.37 -9.46
CA ASP A 149 -8.19 6.28 -9.77
C ASP A 149 -8.45 5.46 -11.04
N LYS A 150 -7.55 5.54 -12.03
CA LYS A 150 -7.63 4.73 -13.24
C LYS A 150 -7.67 3.24 -12.92
N VAL A 151 -6.77 2.77 -12.05
CA VAL A 151 -6.69 1.36 -11.64
C VAL A 151 -7.94 0.97 -10.83
N TYR A 152 -8.39 1.82 -9.91
CA TYR A 152 -9.61 1.58 -9.14
C TYR A 152 -10.87 1.49 -10.01
N ASN A 153 -10.96 2.28 -11.06
CA ASN A 153 -12.12 2.29 -11.94
C ASN A 153 -12.16 1.12 -12.94
N THR A 154 -11.01 0.48 -13.16
CA THR A 154 -10.88 -0.60 -14.13
C THR A 154 -10.71 -1.99 -13.51
N HIS A 155 -10.42 -2.07 -12.19
CA HIS A 155 -10.13 -3.34 -11.53
C HIS A 155 -11.06 -3.61 -10.35
N ASN A 156 -11.34 -4.89 -10.14
CA ASN A 156 -12.02 -5.39 -8.94
C ASN A 156 -10.98 -5.77 -7.88
N ILE A 157 -11.15 -5.30 -6.64
CA ILE A 157 -10.16 -5.50 -5.59
C ILE A 157 -10.58 -6.63 -4.66
N ILE A 158 -9.68 -7.56 -4.43
CA ILE A 158 -9.80 -8.63 -3.45
C ILE A 158 -8.86 -8.31 -2.29
N TYR A 159 -9.40 -7.97 -1.13
CA TYR A 159 -8.62 -7.82 0.10
C TYR A 159 -8.60 -9.16 0.84
N ASP A 160 -7.39 -9.70 1.06
CA ASP A 160 -7.19 -10.86 1.92
C ASP A 160 -6.97 -10.36 3.35
N GLU A 161 -7.87 -10.68 4.24
CA GLU A 161 -8.00 -10.19 5.61
C GLU A 161 -8.64 -8.79 5.75
N ASP A 162 -8.76 -8.33 7.00
CA ASP A 162 -9.39 -7.05 7.35
C ASP A 162 -8.45 -5.88 7.06
N ILE A 163 -8.89 -4.99 6.19
CA ILE A 163 -8.15 -3.79 5.81
C ILE A 163 -8.36 -2.61 6.76
N LEU A 164 -9.34 -2.66 7.65
CA LEU A 164 -9.72 -1.49 8.46
C LEU A 164 -8.54 -0.95 9.28
N ASN A 165 -7.69 -1.82 9.80
CA ASN A 165 -6.50 -1.43 10.54
C ASN A 165 -5.46 -0.66 9.69
N GLU A 166 -5.46 -0.89 8.37
CA GLU A 166 -4.59 -0.18 7.44
C GLU A 166 -5.23 1.10 6.91
N ALA A 167 -6.55 1.08 6.71
CA ALA A 167 -7.32 2.23 6.20
C ALA A 167 -7.50 3.31 7.28
N ILE A 168 -7.62 2.90 8.55
CA ILE A 168 -7.81 3.81 9.69
C ILE A 168 -6.51 3.82 10.50
N LYS A 169 -5.61 4.74 10.17
CA LYS A 169 -4.40 4.96 10.99
C LYS A 169 -4.74 5.89 12.16
N ILE A 170 -4.73 5.34 13.37
CA ILE A 170 -4.81 6.13 14.59
C ILE A 170 -3.40 6.65 14.89
N ILE A 171 -3.20 7.96 14.77
CA ILE A 171 -1.96 8.62 15.14
C ILE A 171 -2.15 9.23 16.53
N GLU A 172 -1.47 8.68 17.53
CA GLU A 172 -1.40 9.29 18.86
C GLU A 172 -0.35 10.40 18.84
N VAL A 173 -0.79 11.65 18.94
CA VAL A 173 0.10 12.80 19.06
C VAL A 173 0.02 13.31 20.50
N PRO A 174 1.13 13.32 21.26
CA PRO A 174 1.14 13.91 22.60
C PRO A 174 0.75 15.39 22.54
N ILE A 175 -0.18 15.82 23.39
CA ILE A 175 -0.71 17.20 23.46
C ILE A 175 0.43 18.24 23.49
N LYS A 176 1.47 17.99 24.31
CA LYS A 176 2.68 18.86 24.37
C LYS A 176 3.41 19.03 23.03
N ASN A 177 3.28 18.11 22.10
CA ASN A 177 3.88 18.26 20.76
C ASN A 177 3.03 19.17 19.89
N ILE A 178 1.71 19.12 20.06
CA ILE A 178 0.78 20.04 19.39
C ILE A 178 0.97 21.45 19.95
N GLU A 179 1.07 21.63 21.26
CA GLU A 179 1.33 22.90 21.92
C GLU A 179 2.62 23.57 21.45
N LYS A 180 3.69 22.78 21.21
CA LYS A 180 4.96 23.29 20.68
C LYS A 180 4.88 23.75 19.22
N THR A 181 3.99 23.18 18.43
CA THR A 181 3.81 23.54 17.01
C THR A 181 2.80 24.65 16.79
N LEU A 182 1.89 24.89 17.73
CA LEU A 182 0.86 25.95 17.65
C LEU A 182 1.42 27.35 17.30
N PRO A 183 2.56 27.82 17.86
CA PRO A 183 3.10 29.14 17.52
C PRO A 183 3.46 29.27 16.03
N ASN A 184 3.73 28.16 15.34
CA ASN A 184 4.16 28.11 13.95
C ASN A 184 2.97 27.98 12.96
N LEU A 185 1.75 27.75 13.47
CA LEU A 185 0.53 27.57 12.65
C LEU A 185 -0.23 28.89 12.57
N LYS A 186 -0.03 29.68 11.51
CA LYS A 186 -0.59 31.03 11.38
C LYS A 186 -2.11 31.05 11.21
N GLU A 187 -2.70 30.13 10.47
CA GLU A 187 -4.12 30.19 10.02
C GLU A 187 -5.07 29.29 10.82
N SER A 188 -4.58 28.26 11.50
CA SER A 188 -5.41 27.28 12.20
C SER A 188 -5.29 27.32 13.73
N LYS A 189 -4.58 28.33 14.25
CA LYS A 189 -4.22 28.40 15.67
C LYS A 189 -5.44 28.36 16.60
N GLU A 190 -6.45 29.15 16.30
CA GLU A 190 -7.65 29.26 17.16
C GLU A 190 -8.47 27.96 17.16
N ILE A 191 -8.61 27.32 15.98
CA ILE A 191 -9.36 26.07 15.85
C ILE A 191 -8.66 24.94 16.60
N ILE A 192 -7.35 24.83 16.43
CA ILE A 192 -6.53 23.80 17.10
C ILE A 192 -6.52 24.05 18.62
N GLN A 193 -6.39 25.29 19.05
CA GLN A 193 -6.40 25.65 20.47
C GLN A 193 -7.73 25.29 21.13
N LYS A 194 -8.87 25.58 20.48
CA LYS A 194 -10.20 25.21 20.94
C LYS A 194 -10.40 23.68 21.01
N LYS A 195 -9.90 22.94 20.01
CA LYS A 195 -9.93 21.46 20.01
C LYS A 195 -9.03 20.88 21.13
N LEU A 196 -7.88 21.49 21.39
CA LEU A 196 -6.97 21.12 22.49
C LEU A 196 -7.61 21.33 23.87
N GLU A 197 -8.30 22.45 24.10
CA GLU A 197 -9.01 22.74 25.35
C GLU A 197 -10.09 21.70 25.61
N VAL A 198 -10.85 21.32 24.58
CA VAL A 198 -11.86 20.25 24.65
C VAL A 198 -11.19 18.91 24.99
N ALA A 199 -10.11 18.55 24.32
CA ALA A 199 -9.38 17.29 24.55
C ALA A 199 -8.75 17.20 25.95
N GLN A 200 -8.29 18.33 26.51
CA GLN A 200 -7.75 18.41 27.89
C GLN A 200 -8.85 18.26 28.95
N GLN A 201 -10.07 18.70 28.67
CA GLN A 201 -11.22 18.60 29.56
C GLN A 201 -11.93 17.24 29.47
N SER A 202 -11.75 16.52 28.40
CA SER A 202 -12.39 15.22 28.17
C SER A 202 -11.74 14.12 29.01
N LYS A 203 -12.57 13.38 29.77
CA LYS A 203 -12.16 12.14 30.46
C LYS A 203 -11.94 10.97 29.50
N TYR A 204 -12.38 11.11 28.25
CA TYR A 204 -12.29 10.09 27.20
C TYR A 204 -11.41 10.60 26.08
N ARG A 205 -10.58 9.72 25.52
CA ARG A 205 -9.80 10.02 24.30
C ARG A 205 -10.80 10.19 23.15
N GLU A 206 -11.08 11.42 22.79
CA GLU A 206 -11.91 11.69 21.62
C GLU A 206 -11.06 11.55 20.35
N ILE A 207 -11.60 10.80 19.40
CA ILE A 207 -11.06 10.76 18.05
C ILE A 207 -11.45 12.07 17.38
N ILE A 208 -10.50 12.96 17.16
CA ILE A 208 -10.73 14.22 16.46
C ILE A 208 -10.65 13.92 14.96
N PRO A 209 -11.77 14.01 14.20
CA PRO A 209 -11.71 13.86 12.74
C PRO A 209 -10.84 14.97 12.16
N VAL A 210 -9.91 14.58 11.28
CA VAL A 210 -9.16 15.52 10.45
C VAL A 210 -9.98 15.71 9.18
N GLU A 211 -10.55 16.91 9.01
CA GLU A 211 -11.20 17.33 7.78
C GLU A 211 -10.15 17.70 6.72
#